data_2f174d65ec429ba7164a6e0390b1c37c
#
_entry.id   2f174d65ec429ba7164a6e0390b1c37c
#
_cell.length_a   1.000
_cell.length_b   1.000
_cell.length_c   1.000
_cell.angle_alpha   90.00
_cell.angle_beta   90.00
_cell.angle_gamma   90.00
#
_symmetry.space_group_name_H-M   'P 1'
#
loop_
_entity.id
_entity.type
_entity.pdbx_description
1 polymer ?
#
loop_
_entity_poly.entity_id
_entity_poly.type
_entity_poly.pdbx_seq_one_letter_code
_entity_poly.pdbx_strand_id
1 'polypeptide(L)'
;MTSLTHKAQEVFRHDRFATEVTGIRVDEVREDYARCLLTLEAKHCNAMGAIMGGAMFTLADLAFAIASNSRCLIDDRPLEWVSLGSSIQYLGQTKDDTLVAETSCVKQGSSTCVYNIHIHDSKGKAVALVTTTGIHLSN
;
A
#
# COMPACT_ATOMS: atom_id res chain seq x y z
N MET A 1 3.01 -4.23 18.34
CA MET A 1 2.12 -4.42 17.19
C MET A 1 0.68 -4.47 17.67
N THR A 2 -0.23 -3.74 17.03
CA THR A 2 -1.65 -3.74 17.42
C THR A 2 -2.33 -5.01 16.92
N SER A 3 -3.47 -5.36 17.54
CA SER A 3 -4.27 -6.50 17.10
C SER A 3 -4.84 -6.29 15.68
N LEU A 4 -5.14 -5.04 15.32
CA LEU A 4 -5.60 -4.71 13.96
C LEU A 4 -4.49 -4.93 12.93
N THR A 5 -3.25 -4.52 13.25
CA THR A 5 -2.09 -4.76 12.38
C THR A 5 -1.90 -6.26 12.18
N HIS A 6 -1.98 -7.04 13.25
CA HIS A 6 -1.85 -8.50 13.16
C HIS A 6 -2.96 -9.11 12.31
N LYS A 7 -4.20 -8.66 12.49
CA LYS A 7 -5.33 -9.12 11.69
C LYS A 7 -5.11 -8.81 10.20
N ALA A 8 -4.64 -7.60 9.89
CA ALA A 8 -4.33 -7.22 8.50
C ALA A 8 -3.25 -8.11 7.91
N GLN A 9 -2.19 -8.41 8.66
CA GLN A 9 -1.14 -9.32 8.21
C GLN A 9 -1.70 -10.69 7.88
N GLU A 10 -2.59 -11.23 8.71
CA GLU A 10 -3.19 -12.54 8.48
C GLU A 10 -4.08 -12.57 7.24
N VAL A 11 -4.90 -11.55 7.03
CA VAL A 11 -5.81 -11.48 5.87
C VAL A 11 -5.03 -11.25 4.59
N PHE A 12 -4.15 -10.24 4.59
CA PHE A 12 -3.47 -9.81 3.36
C PHE A 12 -2.25 -10.65 3.00
N ARG A 13 -1.85 -11.62 3.83
CA ARG A 13 -0.86 -12.62 3.39
C ARG A 13 -1.33 -13.40 2.16
N HIS A 14 -2.64 -13.43 1.92
CA HIS A 14 -3.22 -14.08 0.75
C HIS A 14 -3.08 -13.24 -0.54
N ASP A 15 -2.67 -11.98 -0.44
CA ASP A 15 -2.20 -11.19 -1.58
C ASP A 15 -0.76 -11.61 -1.91
N ARG A 16 -0.63 -12.81 -2.46
CA ARG A 16 0.64 -13.52 -2.53
C ARG A 16 1.66 -12.86 -3.45
N PHE A 17 1.19 -12.22 -4.53
CA PHE A 17 2.12 -11.48 -5.38
C PHE A 17 2.79 -10.35 -4.60
N ALA A 18 2.01 -9.57 -3.86
CA ALA A 18 2.53 -8.47 -3.09
C ALA A 18 3.41 -8.94 -1.92
N THR A 19 2.97 -9.94 -1.17
CA THR A 19 3.63 -10.34 0.08
C THR A 19 4.73 -11.39 -0.13
N GLU A 20 4.52 -12.37 -1.00
CA GLU A 20 5.51 -13.43 -1.22
C GLU A 20 6.49 -13.08 -2.33
N VAL A 21 5.99 -12.69 -3.50
CA VAL A 21 6.84 -12.45 -4.68
C VAL A 21 7.56 -11.11 -4.53
N THR A 22 6.84 -10.05 -4.25
CA THR A 22 7.44 -8.71 -4.09
C THR A 22 8.12 -8.57 -2.74
N GLY A 23 7.57 -9.18 -1.70
CA GLY A 23 8.18 -9.18 -0.35
C GLY A 23 7.73 -8.04 0.55
N ILE A 24 6.55 -7.48 0.29
CA ILE A 24 6.02 -6.37 1.07
C ILE A 24 5.56 -6.86 2.45
N ARG A 25 5.89 -6.08 3.48
CA ARG A 25 5.48 -6.35 4.86
C ARG A 25 4.50 -5.29 5.31
N VAL A 26 3.45 -5.73 6.03
CA VAL A 26 2.50 -4.82 6.68
C VAL A 26 3.08 -4.42 8.02
N ASP A 27 3.28 -3.11 8.24
CA ASP A 27 3.96 -2.60 9.42
C ASP A 27 2.99 -2.05 10.47
N GLU A 28 2.04 -1.22 10.06
CA GLU A 28 1.06 -0.65 10.98
C GLU A 28 -0.27 -0.42 10.26
N VAL A 29 -1.37 -0.72 10.94
CA VAL A 29 -2.71 -0.47 10.43
C VAL A 29 -3.56 0.19 11.52
N ARG A 30 -4.26 1.24 11.12
CA ARG A 30 -5.26 1.95 11.93
C ARG A 30 -6.48 2.18 11.05
N GLU A 31 -7.54 2.71 11.61
CA GLU A 31 -8.69 3.07 10.80
C GLU A 31 -8.27 4.05 9.69
N ASP A 32 -8.60 3.71 8.44
CA ASP A 32 -8.29 4.49 7.23
C ASP A 32 -6.79 4.76 7.01
N TYR A 33 -5.92 3.93 7.58
CA TYR A 33 -4.47 4.12 7.47
C TYR A 33 -3.74 2.79 7.43
N ALA A 34 -2.73 2.71 6.57
CA ALA A 34 -1.80 1.59 6.52
C ALA A 34 -0.39 2.08 6.22
N ARG A 35 0.59 1.43 6.84
CA ARG A 35 2.00 1.60 6.50
C ARG A 35 2.55 0.24 6.15
N CYS A 36 3.16 0.15 4.95
CA CYS A 36 3.80 -1.05 4.44
C CYS A 36 5.27 -0.76 4.12
N LEU A 37 6.09 -1.79 4.25
CA LEU A 37 7.54 -1.70 4.05
C LEU A 37 7.96 -2.66 2.94
N LEU A 38 8.95 -2.25 2.16
CA LEU A 38 9.60 -3.09 1.17
C LEU A 38 11.11 -2.96 1.30
N THR A 39 11.79 -4.06 1.62
CA THR A 39 13.25 -4.12 1.55
C THR A 39 13.64 -4.35 0.10
N LEU A 40 14.40 -3.43 -0.47
CA LEU A 40 14.78 -3.47 -1.88
C LEU A 40 15.85 -4.53 -2.13
N GLU A 41 15.66 -5.28 -3.20
CA GLU A 41 16.57 -6.32 -3.68
C GLU A 41 16.78 -6.12 -5.18
N ALA A 42 17.71 -6.87 -5.75
CA ALA A 42 17.98 -6.79 -7.19
C ALA A 42 16.75 -7.03 -8.04
N LYS A 43 15.84 -7.91 -7.61
CA LYS A 43 14.60 -8.21 -8.34
C LYS A 43 13.65 -7.02 -8.46
N HIS A 44 13.81 -5.99 -7.63
CA HIS A 44 12.98 -4.79 -7.65
C HIS A 44 13.54 -3.70 -8.56
N CYS A 45 14.68 -3.94 -9.20
CA CYS A 45 15.34 -2.97 -10.05
C CYS A 45 15.08 -3.25 -11.52
N ASN A 46 15.04 -2.18 -12.30
CA ASN A 46 14.91 -2.29 -13.76
C ASN A 46 16.26 -2.50 -14.43
N ALA A 47 16.28 -2.56 -15.76
CA ALA A 47 17.51 -2.78 -16.55
C ALA A 47 18.57 -1.69 -16.35
N MET A 48 18.17 -0.52 -15.87
CA MET A 48 19.08 0.60 -15.60
C MET A 48 19.62 0.57 -14.16
N GLY A 49 19.22 -0.41 -13.35
CA GLY A 49 19.61 -0.49 -11.96
C GLY A 49 18.82 0.43 -11.02
N ALA A 50 17.77 1.08 -11.54
CA ALA A 50 16.90 1.93 -10.73
C ALA A 50 15.70 1.12 -10.20
N ILE A 51 15.05 1.62 -9.16
CA ILE A 51 13.85 0.98 -8.61
C ILE A 51 12.77 0.94 -9.69
N MET A 52 12.25 -0.24 -9.97
CA MET A 52 11.19 -0.41 -10.95
C MET A 52 9.90 0.24 -10.49
N GLY A 53 9.27 1.02 -11.40
CA GLY A 53 8.00 1.67 -11.09
C GLY A 53 6.91 0.70 -10.66
N GLY A 54 6.87 -0.49 -11.26
CA GLY A 54 5.92 -1.54 -10.89
C GLY A 54 6.08 -2.04 -9.47
N ALA A 55 7.31 -2.07 -8.94
CA ALA A 55 7.54 -2.44 -7.54
C ALA A 55 6.97 -1.37 -6.60
N MET A 56 7.19 -0.10 -6.91
CA MET A 56 6.61 1.00 -6.14
C MET A 56 5.08 0.98 -6.20
N PHE A 57 4.52 0.72 -7.37
CA PHE A 57 3.07 0.65 -7.53
C PHE A 57 2.48 -0.51 -6.73
N THR A 58 3.09 -1.69 -6.75
CA THR A 58 2.62 -2.83 -5.97
C THR A 58 2.60 -2.53 -4.47
N LEU A 59 3.65 -1.85 -3.99
CA LEU A 59 3.72 -1.41 -2.59
C LEU A 59 2.56 -0.47 -2.24
N ALA A 60 2.30 0.52 -3.09
CA ALA A 60 1.21 1.46 -2.88
C ALA A 60 -0.16 0.78 -2.96
N ASP A 61 -0.32 -0.16 -3.89
CA ASP A 61 -1.59 -0.85 -4.10
C ASP A 61 -1.97 -1.70 -2.89
N LEU A 62 -1.01 -2.40 -2.30
CA LEU A 62 -1.27 -3.17 -1.07
C LEU A 62 -1.64 -2.24 0.08
N ALA A 63 -0.90 -1.15 0.27
CA ALA A 63 -1.20 -0.19 1.33
C ALA A 63 -2.61 0.39 1.17
N PHE A 64 -3.01 0.72 -0.06
CA PHE A 64 -4.37 1.18 -0.35
C PHE A 64 -5.41 0.11 0.01
N ALA A 65 -5.20 -1.13 -0.41
CA ALA A 65 -6.15 -2.21 -0.16
C ALA A 65 -6.39 -2.41 1.33
N ILE A 66 -5.34 -2.32 2.13
CA ILE A 66 -5.44 -2.47 3.58
C ILE A 66 -6.15 -1.26 4.20
N ALA A 67 -5.74 -0.05 3.86
CA ALA A 67 -6.31 1.16 4.45
C ALA A 67 -7.79 1.31 4.11
N SER A 68 -8.16 1.13 2.84
CA SER A 68 -9.55 1.27 2.41
C SER A 68 -10.47 0.21 3.03
N ASN A 69 -9.92 -0.96 3.36
CA ASN A 69 -10.66 -2.05 4.00
C ASN A 69 -10.44 -2.13 5.51
N SER A 70 -9.76 -1.16 6.12
CA SER A 70 -9.43 -1.22 7.55
C SER A 70 -10.66 -1.30 8.44
N ARG A 71 -11.74 -0.62 8.06
CA ARG A 71 -13.01 -0.69 8.83
C ARG A 71 -13.63 -2.07 8.75
N CYS A 72 -13.49 -2.77 7.63
CA CYS A 72 -13.94 -4.15 7.49
C CYS A 72 -13.16 -5.06 8.45
N LEU A 73 -11.84 -4.85 8.55
CA LEU A 73 -11.00 -5.61 9.48
C LEU A 73 -11.39 -5.35 10.94
N ILE A 74 -11.68 -4.09 11.28
CA ILE A 74 -12.12 -3.72 12.64
C ILE A 74 -13.42 -4.43 12.99
N ASP A 75 -14.37 -4.47 12.05
CA ASP A 75 -15.72 -4.99 12.28
C ASP A 75 -15.87 -6.48 11.98
N ASP A 76 -14.79 -7.17 11.62
CA ASP A 76 -14.82 -8.58 11.18
C ASP A 76 -15.80 -8.83 10.03
N ARG A 77 -15.85 -7.89 9.07
CA ARG A 77 -16.67 -7.99 7.86
C ARG A 77 -15.80 -8.40 6.67
N PRO A 78 -16.41 -9.01 5.62
CA PRO A 78 -15.69 -9.26 4.37
C PRO A 78 -15.14 -7.96 3.77
N LEU A 79 -14.00 -8.06 3.09
CA LEU A 79 -13.42 -6.93 2.38
C LEU A 79 -14.40 -6.46 1.31
N GLU A 80 -14.54 -5.13 1.16
CA GLU A 80 -15.58 -4.54 0.33
C GLU A 80 -15.09 -3.42 -0.60
N TRP A 81 -13.82 -3.09 -0.56
CA TRP A 81 -13.25 -2.03 -1.39
C TRP A 81 -12.20 -2.56 -2.34
N VAL A 82 -12.28 -2.14 -3.60
CA VAL A 82 -11.27 -2.42 -4.63
C VAL A 82 -10.90 -1.13 -5.32
N SER A 83 -9.73 -1.10 -5.94
CA SER A 83 -9.30 0.07 -6.71
C SER A 83 -10.09 0.16 -8.01
N LEU A 84 -10.53 1.39 -8.33
CA LEU A 84 -11.17 1.71 -9.60
C LEU A 84 -10.15 2.29 -10.58
N GLY A 85 -9.25 3.12 -10.08
CA GLY A 85 -8.21 3.74 -10.88
C GLY A 85 -7.15 4.36 -9.99
N SER A 86 -5.93 4.43 -10.52
CA SER A 86 -4.80 4.99 -9.80
C SER A 86 -3.92 5.79 -10.76
N SER A 87 -3.27 6.82 -10.22
CA SER A 87 -2.19 7.51 -10.91
C SER A 87 -0.98 7.54 -10.00
N ILE A 88 0.20 7.42 -10.60
CA ILE A 88 1.45 7.45 -9.85
C ILE A 88 2.38 8.51 -10.44
N GLN A 89 3.01 9.28 -9.57
CA GLN A 89 4.03 10.24 -9.90
C GLN A 89 5.35 9.73 -9.33
N TYR A 90 6.33 9.50 -10.18
CA TYR A 90 7.66 9.08 -9.76
C TYR A 90 8.49 10.34 -9.50
N LEU A 91 8.85 10.57 -8.24
CA LEU A 91 9.46 11.81 -7.80
C LEU A 91 10.98 11.74 -7.70
N GLY A 92 11.52 10.55 -7.54
CA GLY A 92 12.97 10.38 -7.40
C GLY A 92 13.37 8.95 -7.13
N GLN A 93 14.66 8.77 -6.92
CA GLN A 93 15.27 7.49 -6.55
C GLN A 93 15.93 7.63 -5.19
N THR A 94 16.26 6.51 -4.60
CA THR A 94 17.01 6.48 -3.34
C THR A 94 18.07 5.39 -3.40
N LYS A 95 19.13 5.57 -2.64
CA LYS A 95 20.16 4.54 -2.40
C LYS A 95 19.91 3.76 -1.12
N ASP A 96 18.86 4.13 -0.38
CA ASP A 96 18.44 3.38 0.79
C ASP A 96 17.90 2.01 0.37
N ASP A 97 17.93 1.06 1.28
CA ASP A 97 17.46 -0.30 1.01
C ASP A 97 15.98 -0.52 1.39
N THR A 98 15.30 0.49 1.92
CA THR A 98 13.93 0.33 2.39
C THR A 98 13.03 1.42 1.84
N LEU A 99 11.89 0.99 1.27
CA LEU A 99 10.79 1.88 0.93
C LEU A 99 9.66 1.72 1.94
N VAL A 100 9.03 2.85 2.26
CA VAL A 100 7.89 2.93 3.16
C VAL A 100 6.72 3.53 2.38
N ALA A 101 5.57 2.86 2.39
CA ALA A 101 4.34 3.41 1.84
C ALA A 101 3.40 3.73 2.99
N GLU A 102 2.92 4.96 3.03
CA GLU A 102 1.95 5.40 4.03
C GLU A 102 0.76 6.01 3.34
N THR A 103 -0.44 5.62 3.76
CA THR A 103 -1.67 6.13 3.19
C THR A 103 -2.15 7.37 3.91
N SER A 104 -2.84 8.23 3.18
CA SER A 104 -3.55 9.39 3.70
C SER A 104 -4.95 9.39 3.11
N CYS A 105 -5.96 9.26 3.97
CA CYS A 105 -7.35 9.23 3.52
C CYS A 105 -7.80 10.62 3.10
N VAL A 106 -8.20 10.76 1.83
CA VAL A 106 -8.81 12.00 1.34
C VAL A 106 -10.31 11.94 1.54
N LYS A 107 -10.91 10.76 1.23
CA LYS A 107 -12.34 10.55 1.37
C LYS A 107 -12.62 9.07 1.55
N GLN A 108 -13.36 8.72 2.57
CA GLN A 108 -13.92 7.38 2.77
C GLN A 108 -15.43 7.52 2.70
N GLY A 109 -15.98 7.47 1.49
CA GLY A 109 -17.41 7.64 1.25
C GLY A 109 -18.17 6.31 1.30
N SER A 110 -19.44 6.36 0.91
CA SER A 110 -20.29 5.17 0.90
C SER A 110 -20.12 4.32 -0.37
N SER A 111 -19.83 4.95 -1.50
CA SER A 111 -19.67 4.26 -2.78
C SER A 111 -18.27 4.38 -3.37
N THR A 112 -17.55 5.46 -3.06
CA THR A 112 -16.19 5.69 -3.52
C THR A 112 -15.31 6.13 -2.35
N CYS A 113 -14.02 5.87 -2.47
CA CYS A 113 -13.01 6.39 -1.56
C CYS A 113 -11.82 6.92 -2.36
N VAL A 114 -11.06 7.82 -1.77
CA VAL A 114 -9.85 8.38 -2.38
C VAL A 114 -8.76 8.42 -1.33
N TYR A 115 -7.60 7.86 -1.69
CA TYR A 115 -6.43 7.86 -0.83
C TYR A 115 -5.23 8.37 -1.60
N ASN A 116 -4.38 9.13 -0.93
CA ASN A 116 -3.02 9.36 -1.36
C ASN A 116 -2.12 8.37 -0.65
N ILE A 117 -1.16 7.81 -1.38
CA ILE A 117 -0.16 6.92 -0.81
C ILE A 117 1.21 7.54 -1.07
N HIS A 118 1.90 7.90 0.00
CA HIS A 118 3.22 8.50 -0.07
C HIS A 118 4.26 7.41 0.07
N ILE A 119 5.16 7.30 -0.91
CA ILE A 119 6.27 6.36 -0.85
C ILE A 119 7.55 7.17 -0.62
N HIS A 120 8.25 6.84 0.44
CA HIS A 120 9.51 7.48 0.82
C HIS A 120 10.52 6.42 1.27
N ASP A 121 11.78 6.80 1.36
CA ASP A 121 12.79 5.92 1.94
C ASP A 121 12.75 6.01 3.47
N SER A 122 13.61 5.25 4.14
CA SER A 122 13.63 5.23 5.61
C SER A 122 14.07 6.55 6.23
N LYS A 123 14.65 7.44 5.44
CA LYS A 123 15.09 8.77 5.88
C LYS A 123 14.09 9.87 5.53
N GLY A 124 12.95 9.50 4.94
CA GLY A 124 11.89 10.43 4.61
C GLY A 124 12.01 11.06 3.22
N LYS A 125 12.96 10.65 2.40
CA LYS A 125 13.05 11.18 1.03
C LYS A 125 11.91 10.64 0.19
N ALA A 126 11.11 11.54 -0.41
CA ALA A 126 9.99 11.16 -1.26
C ALA A 126 10.48 10.54 -2.56
N VAL A 127 9.95 9.37 -2.91
CA VAL A 127 10.28 8.69 -4.18
C VAL A 127 9.08 8.54 -5.10
N ALA A 128 7.86 8.50 -4.57
CA ALA A 128 6.66 8.44 -5.39
C ALA A 128 5.43 8.92 -4.62
N LEU A 129 4.44 9.38 -5.37
CA LEU A 129 3.12 9.72 -4.84
C LEU A 129 2.08 9.01 -5.71
N VAL A 130 1.18 8.29 -5.07
CA VAL A 130 0.10 7.56 -5.74
C VAL A 130 -1.22 8.10 -5.23
N THR A 131 -2.16 8.34 -6.14
CA THR A 131 -3.54 8.65 -5.79
C THR A 131 -4.41 7.53 -6.34
N THR A 132 -5.19 6.91 -5.47
CA THR A 132 -6.07 5.81 -5.84
C THR A 132 -7.50 6.15 -5.47
N THR A 133 -8.39 5.95 -6.44
CA THR A 133 -9.83 5.95 -6.20
C THR A 133 -10.31 4.52 -6.08
N GLY A 134 -11.01 4.23 -5.01
CA GLY A 134 -11.62 2.93 -4.79
C GLY A 134 -13.12 2.96 -4.98
N ILE A 135 -13.69 1.80 -5.22
CA ILE A 135 -15.13 1.62 -5.35
C ILE A 135 -15.59 0.55 -4.37
N HIS A 136 -16.74 0.79 -3.77
CA HIS A 136 -17.37 -0.17 -2.87
C HIS A 136 -18.03 -1.28 -3.68
N LEU A 137 -17.73 -2.53 -3.30
CA LEU A 137 -18.38 -3.69 -3.89
C LEU A 137 -19.75 -3.87 -3.23
N SER A 138 -20.75 -3.20 -3.76
CA SER A 138 -22.11 -3.34 -3.29
C SER A 138 -22.85 -4.36 -4.16
N ASN A 139 -23.65 -5.15 -3.50
CA ASN A 139 -24.46 -6.18 -4.16
C ASN A 139 -25.85 -5.66 -4.49
#